data_325ab317d700aa97c10003c0812e0079
#
_entry.id   325ab317d700aa97c10003c0812e0079
#
_cell.length_a   1.000
_cell.length_b   1.000
_cell.length_c   1.000
_cell.angle_alpha   90.00
_cell.angle_beta   90.00
_cell.angle_gamma   90.00
#
_symmetry.space_group_name_H-M   'P 1'
#
loop_
_entity.id
_entity.type
_entity.pdbx_description
1 polymer ?
#
loop_
_entity_poly.entity_id
_entity_poly.type
_entity_poly.pdbx_seq_one_letter_code
_entity_poly.pdbx_strand_id
1 'polypeptide(L)'
;SPAEWAYERIIVYLKNFEEQLDNEHEVAMGFAGGDAGVLRIEGMGYFDPDVITFYGSEASGAKMQLIQHVSQLNVMLRALPKQLDQPEPNRIGFRLAADLENSVGSVKAKKKKKPR
;
A
#
# COMPACT_ATOMS: atom_id res chain seq x y z
N SER A 1 -11.64 4.46 -12.46
CA SER A 1 -10.57 4.29 -13.44
C SER A 1 -9.81 2.99 -13.18
N PRO A 2 -9.07 2.48 -14.16
CA PRO A 2 -8.21 1.32 -13.93
C PRO A 2 -7.21 1.54 -12.79
N ALA A 3 -6.65 2.73 -12.69
CA ALA A 3 -5.70 3.05 -11.63
C ALA A 3 -6.35 3.00 -10.25
N GLU A 4 -7.50 3.61 -10.10
CA GLU A 4 -8.21 3.62 -8.83
C GLU A 4 -8.62 2.20 -8.43
N TRP A 5 -9.14 1.44 -9.38
CA TRP A 5 -9.53 0.05 -9.13
C TRP A 5 -8.34 -0.79 -8.65
N ALA A 6 -7.21 -0.67 -9.34
CA ALA A 6 -6.01 -1.42 -8.98
C ALA A 6 -5.48 -1.00 -7.62
N TYR A 7 -5.50 0.30 -7.34
CA TYR A 7 -5.07 0.85 -6.06
C TYR A 7 -5.88 0.24 -4.91
N GLU A 8 -7.19 0.29 -5.02
CA GLU A 8 -8.08 -0.25 -3.99
C GLU A 8 -7.88 -1.76 -3.83
N ARG A 9 -7.70 -2.46 -4.94
CA ARG A 9 -7.52 -3.92 -4.92
C ARG A 9 -6.21 -4.32 -4.24
N ILE A 10 -5.13 -3.60 -4.51
CA ILE A 10 -3.84 -3.88 -3.88
C ILE A 10 -3.92 -3.66 -2.37
N ILE A 11 -4.64 -2.64 -1.94
CA ILE A 11 -4.85 -2.40 -0.51
C ILE A 11 -5.54 -3.59 0.16
N VAL A 12 -6.53 -4.17 -0.49
CA VAL A 12 -7.20 -5.36 0.02
C VAL A 12 -6.23 -6.54 0.13
N TYR A 13 -5.41 -6.75 -0.89
CA TYR A 13 -4.40 -7.82 -0.84
C TYR A 13 -3.40 -7.60 0.29
N LEU A 14 -2.95 -6.37 0.48
CA LEU A 14 -2.03 -6.04 1.58
C LEU A 14 -2.64 -6.37 2.93
N LYS A 15 -3.86 -5.91 3.16
CA LYS A 15 -4.54 -6.14 4.42
C LYS A 15 -4.73 -7.64 4.69
N ASN A 16 -5.18 -8.38 3.68
CA ASN A 16 -5.38 -9.81 3.81
C ASN A 16 -4.08 -10.55 4.12
N PHE A 17 -2.99 -10.13 3.48
CA PHE A 17 -1.68 -10.71 3.73
C PHE A 17 -1.24 -10.44 5.17
N GLU A 18 -1.42 -9.22 5.64
CA GLU A 18 -1.03 -8.83 7.00
C GLU A 18 -1.82 -9.57 8.08
N GLU A 19 -3.06 -9.93 7.81
CA GLU A 19 -3.89 -10.67 8.76
C GLU A 19 -3.28 -12.01 9.15
N GLN A 20 -2.40 -12.55 8.32
CA GLN A 20 -1.75 -13.84 8.55
C GLN A 20 -0.39 -13.72 9.22
N LEU A 21 0.10 -12.51 9.44
CA LEU A 21 1.42 -12.29 9.99
C LEU A 21 1.39 -12.23 11.52
N ASP A 22 2.49 -12.67 12.14
CA ASP A 22 2.65 -12.58 13.58
C ASP A 22 3.18 -11.19 13.98
N ASN A 23 3.38 -10.98 15.27
CA ASN A 23 3.78 -9.67 15.80
C ASN A 23 5.25 -9.32 15.55
N GLU A 24 5.99 -10.19 14.87
CA GLU A 24 7.41 -9.96 14.58
C GLU A 24 7.67 -9.71 13.10
N HIS A 25 6.64 -9.81 12.26
CA HIS A 25 6.80 -9.68 10.81
C HIS A 25 5.87 -8.62 10.22
N GLU A 26 6.33 -7.97 9.18
CA GLU A 26 5.56 -6.97 8.46
C GLU A 26 5.66 -7.21 6.95
N VAL A 27 4.72 -6.66 6.20
CA VAL A 27 4.69 -6.86 4.76
C VAL A 27 5.71 -5.96 4.07
N ALA A 28 6.30 -6.49 3.02
CA ALA A 28 7.12 -5.72 2.10
C ALA A 28 6.77 -6.16 0.68
N MET A 29 7.10 -5.32 -0.29
CA MET A 29 6.81 -5.61 -1.69
C MET A 29 8.07 -5.85 -2.49
N GLY A 30 8.02 -6.89 -3.33
CA GLY A 30 9.01 -7.10 -4.37
C GLY A 30 8.37 -6.79 -5.71
N PHE A 31 9.16 -6.28 -6.64
CA PHE A 31 8.70 -5.95 -7.98
C PHE A 31 9.51 -6.71 -9.01
N ALA A 32 8.83 -7.30 -9.99
CA ALA A 32 9.49 -8.07 -11.02
C ALA A 32 10.34 -7.18 -11.91
N GLY A 33 11.45 -7.70 -12.37
CA GLY A 33 12.31 -7.03 -13.35
C GLY A 33 13.34 -6.08 -12.79
N GLY A 34 13.51 -6.02 -11.47
CA GLY A 34 14.49 -5.12 -10.87
C GLY A 34 15.41 -5.83 -9.90
N ASP A 35 16.62 -5.30 -9.77
CA ASP A 35 17.57 -5.74 -8.76
C ASP A 35 17.31 -5.01 -7.43
N ALA A 36 16.26 -4.23 -7.38
CA ALA A 36 15.99 -3.34 -6.27
C ALA A 36 15.62 -4.07 -4.98
N GLY A 37 15.47 -5.36 -5.02
CA GLY A 37 15.16 -6.12 -3.82
C GLY A 37 13.75 -5.85 -3.32
N VAL A 38 13.62 -5.62 -2.02
CA VAL A 38 12.33 -5.53 -1.36
C VAL A 38 12.11 -4.14 -0.82
N LEU A 39 10.93 -3.61 -1.07
CA LEU A 39 10.54 -2.28 -0.60
C LEU A 39 9.59 -2.39 0.58
N ARG A 40 9.96 -1.78 1.71
CA ARG A 40 9.05 -1.63 2.84
C ARG A 40 8.13 -0.46 2.50
N ILE A 41 6.87 -0.78 2.25
CA ILE A 41 5.90 0.20 1.77
C ILE A 41 5.51 1.16 2.88
N GLU A 42 5.54 2.44 2.60
CA GLU A 42 5.10 3.50 3.50
C GLU A 42 3.86 4.20 2.98
N GLY A 43 3.57 4.05 1.70
CA GLY A 43 2.37 4.62 1.12
C GLY A 43 2.18 4.21 -0.32
N MET A 44 0.99 4.46 -0.82
CA MET A 44 0.61 4.20 -2.21
C MET A 44 -0.27 5.34 -2.70
N GLY A 45 -0.30 5.50 -4.00
CA GLY A 45 -1.19 6.47 -4.64
C GLY A 45 -1.55 6.03 -6.04
N TYR A 46 -2.42 6.81 -6.66
CA TYR A 46 -2.74 6.59 -8.07
C TYR A 46 -3.03 7.92 -8.73
N PHE A 47 -2.91 7.94 -10.04
CA PHE A 47 -3.25 9.09 -10.86
C PHE A 47 -4.03 8.58 -12.07
N ASP A 48 -5.25 9.08 -12.20
CA ASP A 48 -6.13 8.65 -13.29
C ASP A 48 -5.52 8.96 -14.65
N PRO A 49 -5.73 8.09 -15.63
CA PRO A 49 -6.54 6.88 -15.53
C PRO A 49 -5.77 5.61 -15.19
N ASP A 50 -4.44 5.63 -15.26
CA ASP A 50 -3.70 4.39 -15.38
C ASP A 50 -2.33 4.34 -14.67
N VAL A 51 -2.05 5.25 -13.76
CA VAL A 51 -0.76 5.28 -13.07
C VAL A 51 -0.93 4.93 -11.58
N ILE A 52 -0.06 4.08 -11.09
CA ILE A 52 0.01 3.73 -9.67
C ILE A 52 1.41 4.05 -9.16
N THR A 53 1.50 4.53 -7.92
CA THR A 53 2.76 4.83 -7.28
C THR A 53 2.88 4.09 -5.95
N PHE A 54 4.09 3.67 -5.66
CA PHE A 54 4.44 3.03 -4.39
C PHE A 54 5.62 3.78 -3.81
N TYR A 55 5.59 4.11 -2.53
CA TYR A 55 6.74 4.74 -1.90
C TYR A 55 7.05 4.07 -0.57
N GLY A 56 8.31 4.10 -0.22
CA GLY A 56 8.80 3.45 0.96
C GLY A 56 10.31 3.51 1.04
N SER A 57 10.89 2.54 1.70
CA SER A 57 12.33 2.50 1.90
C SER A 57 12.87 1.10 1.63
N GLU A 58 14.11 1.06 1.15
CA GLU A 58 14.83 -0.20 0.99
C GLU A 58 15.64 -0.49 2.26
N ALA A 59 16.30 -1.65 2.28
CA ALA A 59 17.04 -2.10 3.46
C ALA A 59 18.13 -1.14 3.90
N SER A 60 18.73 -0.41 2.96
CA SER A 60 19.76 0.57 3.27
C SER A 60 19.20 1.84 3.93
N GLY A 61 17.89 1.98 3.99
CA GLY A 61 17.23 3.19 4.48
C GLY A 61 16.96 4.22 3.41
N ALA A 62 17.39 3.98 2.17
CA ALA A 62 17.12 4.92 1.09
C ALA A 62 15.63 4.97 0.79
N LYS A 63 15.12 6.17 0.58
CA LYS A 63 13.72 6.37 0.20
C LYS A 63 13.57 6.12 -1.29
N MET A 64 12.48 5.46 -1.65
CA MET A 64 12.21 5.11 -3.04
C MET A 64 10.76 5.39 -3.39
N GLN A 65 10.56 5.75 -4.64
CA GLN A 65 9.22 5.85 -5.21
C GLN A 65 9.23 5.10 -6.55
N LEU A 66 8.29 4.20 -6.70
CA LEU A 66 8.11 3.47 -7.95
C LEU A 66 6.83 3.97 -8.61
N ILE A 67 6.94 4.38 -9.86
CA ILE A 67 5.82 4.88 -10.64
C ILE A 67 5.59 3.92 -11.79
N GLN A 68 4.37 3.38 -11.89
CA GLN A 68 4.07 2.36 -12.89
C GLN A 68 2.74 2.63 -13.60
N HIS A 69 2.69 2.27 -14.86
CA HIS A 69 1.42 2.11 -15.55
C HIS A 69 0.77 0.84 -14.99
N VAL A 70 -0.57 0.80 -14.90
CA VAL A 70 -1.26 -0.38 -14.37
C VAL A 70 -0.96 -1.66 -15.13
N SER A 71 -0.64 -1.56 -16.41
CA SER A 71 -0.28 -2.74 -17.21
C SER A 71 1.06 -3.34 -16.81
N GLN A 72 1.87 -2.64 -16.03
CA GLN A 72 3.18 -3.09 -15.59
C GLN A 72 3.13 -3.74 -14.20
N LEU A 73 1.98 -3.75 -13.56
CA LEU A 73 1.88 -4.27 -12.20
C LEU A 73 2.26 -5.74 -12.13
N ASN A 74 3.22 -6.02 -11.28
CA ASN A 74 3.66 -7.38 -10.98
C ASN A 74 4.30 -7.34 -9.60
N VAL A 75 3.49 -7.50 -8.58
CA VAL A 75 3.88 -7.26 -7.20
C VAL A 75 3.87 -8.56 -6.42
N MET A 76 4.96 -8.82 -5.69
CA MET A 76 5.06 -9.95 -4.77
C MET A 76 5.02 -9.40 -3.35
N LEU A 77 4.17 -9.97 -2.50
CA LEU A 77 4.15 -9.62 -1.09
C LEU A 77 5.03 -10.58 -0.32
N ARG A 78 5.82 -10.05 0.59
CA ARG A 78 6.74 -10.83 1.40
C ARG A 78 6.57 -10.47 2.87
N ALA A 79 6.81 -11.44 3.75
CA ALA A 79 6.85 -11.24 5.18
C ALA A 79 8.29 -11.03 5.60
N LEU A 80 8.63 -9.86 6.10
CA LEU A 80 9.96 -9.57 6.60
C LEU A 80 9.91 -9.34 8.11
N PRO A 81 10.99 -9.69 8.84
CA PRO A 81 11.06 -9.32 10.25
C PRO A 81 10.93 -7.81 10.39
N LYS A 82 10.20 -7.38 11.41
CA LYS A 82 10.16 -5.95 11.72
C LYS A 82 11.57 -5.49 12.11
N GLN A 83 11.81 -4.20 12.00
CA GLN A 83 13.12 -3.66 12.38
C GLN A 83 13.31 -3.74 13.89
N LEU A 84 14.55 -3.94 14.31
CA LEU A 84 14.86 -4.19 15.72
C LEU A 84 14.47 -3.04 16.65
N ASP A 85 14.50 -1.82 16.15
CA ASP A 85 14.14 -0.64 16.92
C ASP A 85 12.64 -0.36 16.97
N GLN A 86 11.84 -1.14 16.26
CA GLN A 86 10.38 -1.00 16.27
C GLN A 86 9.78 -1.93 17.32
N PRO A 87 8.96 -1.42 18.24
CA PRO A 87 8.29 -2.28 19.20
C PRO A 87 7.24 -3.18 18.55
N GLU A 88 6.63 -2.70 17.46
CA GLU A 88 5.59 -3.43 16.74
C GLU A 88 5.80 -3.35 15.24
N PRO A 89 5.33 -4.36 14.50
CA PRO A 89 5.42 -4.31 13.04
C PRO A 89 4.47 -3.27 12.47
N ASN A 90 4.83 -2.69 11.32
CA ASN A 90 3.94 -1.79 10.60
C ASN A 90 2.83 -2.59 9.93
N ARG A 91 1.64 -2.03 9.90
CA ARG A 91 0.48 -2.63 9.25
C ARG A 91 -0.06 -1.67 8.19
N ILE A 92 0.72 -1.48 7.14
CA ILE A 92 0.42 -0.51 6.09
C ILE A 92 -0.90 -0.82 5.39
N GLY A 93 -1.21 -2.08 5.17
CA GLY A 93 -2.46 -2.48 4.51
C GLY A 93 -3.68 -2.12 5.34
N PHE A 94 -3.61 -2.36 6.64
CA PHE A 94 -4.68 -1.98 7.56
C PHE A 94 -4.85 -0.46 7.60
N ARG A 95 -3.74 0.27 7.63
CA ARG A 95 -3.77 1.73 7.67
C ARG A 95 -4.37 2.31 6.39
N LEU A 96 -3.93 1.80 5.24
CA LEU A 96 -4.45 2.27 3.96
C LEU A 96 -5.93 1.92 3.78
N ALA A 97 -6.33 0.74 4.23
CA ALA A 97 -7.73 0.33 4.17
C ALA A 97 -8.61 1.24 5.05
N ALA A 98 -8.13 1.58 6.24
CA ALA A 98 -8.84 2.49 7.14
C ALA A 98 -8.95 3.89 6.53
N ASP A 99 -7.86 4.39 5.92
CA ASP A 99 -7.87 5.69 5.26
C ASP A 99 -8.86 5.71 4.10
N LEU A 100 -8.93 4.63 3.35
CA LEU A 100 -9.84 4.51 2.22
C LEU A 100 -11.30 4.51 2.70
N GLU A 101 -11.61 3.77 3.75
CA GLU A 101 -12.96 3.75 4.33
C GLU A 101 -13.35 5.12 4.87
N ASN A 102 -12.45 5.79 5.55
CA ASN A 102 -12.69 7.12 6.09
C ASN A 102 -12.94 8.13 4.98
N SER A 103 -12.19 8.05 3.89
CA SER A 103 -12.37 8.91 2.74
C SER A 103 -13.76 8.71 2.11
N VAL A 104 -14.17 7.45 1.91
CA VAL A 104 -15.49 7.12 1.36
C VAL A 104 -16.58 7.57 2.31
N GLY A 105 -16.42 7.31 3.62
CA GLY A 105 -17.37 7.75 4.62
C GLY A 105 -17.50 9.26 4.67
N SER A 106 -16.40 9.98 4.56
CA SER A 106 -16.38 11.43 4.52
C SER A 106 -17.13 11.99 3.31
N VAL A 107 -16.93 11.39 2.14
CA VAL A 107 -17.62 11.78 0.92
C VAL A 107 -19.12 11.52 1.05
N LYS A 108 -19.50 10.37 1.58
CA LYS A 108 -20.92 10.06 1.82
C LYS A 108 -21.57 11.02 2.80
N ALA A 109 -20.86 11.35 3.87
CA ALA A 109 -21.35 12.30 4.86
C ALA A 109 -21.58 13.69 4.24
N LYS A 110 -20.65 14.15 3.42
CA LYS A 110 -20.79 15.42 2.72
C LYS A 110 -21.99 15.43 1.80
N LYS A 111 -22.23 14.35 1.07
CA LYS A 111 -23.37 14.22 0.19
C LYS A 111 -24.68 14.30 0.97
N LYS A 112 -24.74 13.66 2.12
CA LYS A 112 -25.92 13.70 2.98
C LYS A 112 -26.20 15.07 3.52
N LYS A 113 -25.14 15.84 3.80
CA LYS A 113 -25.29 17.18 4.35
C LYS A 113 -25.58 18.24 3.32
N LYS A 114 -25.64 17.85 2.09
CA LYS A 114 -25.75 18.79 1.04
C LYS A 114 -27.14 18.85 0.51
N PRO A 115 -28.06 19.34 1.04
CA PRO A 115 -29.29 19.27 0.72
C PRO A 115 -29.83 20.27 0.39
N ARG A 116 -30.46 20.27 0.53
CA ARG A 116 -31.16 21.22 0.51
C ARG A 116 -31.51 21.61 -0.68
#